data_67cf7a171426dc730b155444f6d46805
#
_entry.id   67cf7a171426dc730b155444f6d46805
#
_cell.length_a   1.000
_cell.length_b   1.000
_cell.length_c   1.000
_cell.angle_alpha   90.00
_cell.angle_beta   90.00
_cell.angle_gamma   90.00
#
_symmetry.space_group_name_H-M   'P 1'
#
loop_
_entity.id
_entity.type
_entity.pdbx_description
1 polymer ?
#
loop_
_entity_poly.entity_id
_entity_poly.type
_entity_poly.pdbx_seq_one_letter_code
_entity_poly.pdbx_strand_id
1 'polypeptide(L)'
;MEAMETQEDICYVILLSPTEQDRRDMEIIRAHVRHLQELERSGQLVLCGPFSDYPGGMVIIRAASREEAVRIAERDPYVTTGIRSYELRTWGLSHAGNRHMGIAAE
;
A
#
# COMPACT_ATOMS: atom_id res chain seq x y z
N MET A 1 -16.16 -10.01 -20.26
CA MET A 1 -15.91 -9.87 -19.89
C MET A 1 -15.25 -9.80 -19.48
N GLU A 2 -14.85 -9.82 -19.34
CA GLU A 2 -14.27 -9.86 -18.85
C GLU A 2 -13.80 -9.37 -18.25
N ALA A 3 -13.44 -9.11 -18.30
CA ALA A 3 -12.90 -8.62 -17.80
C ALA A 3 -12.87 -8.32 -16.85
N MET A 4 -13.07 -8.36 -16.41
CA MET A 4 -13.11 -8.06 -15.57
C MET A 4 -12.40 -8.24 -14.74
N GLU A 5 -11.60 -8.46 -14.82
CA GLU A 5 -10.95 -8.63 -14.15
C GLU A 5 -10.71 -8.05 -13.52
N THR A 6 -10.57 -7.94 -13.57
CA THR A 6 -10.47 -7.45 -12.91
C THR A 6 -9.76 -6.65 -11.93
N GLN A 7 -9.71 -5.37 -12.10
CA GLN A 7 -9.07 -4.47 -11.18
C GLN A 7 -9.67 -4.55 -9.79
N GLU A 8 -10.92 -4.91 -9.72
CA GLU A 8 -11.58 -4.99 -8.42
C GLU A 8 -11.01 -6.09 -7.55
N ASP A 9 -10.38 -7.07 -8.17
CA ASP A 9 -9.82 -8.17 -7.42
C ASP A 9 -8.34 -8.00 -7.13
N ILE A 10 -7.82 -6.80 -7.37
CA ILE A 10 -6.40 -6.56 -7.15
C ILE A 10 -6.23 -5.37 -6.23
N CYS A 11 -5.42 -5.56 -5.21
CA CYS A 11 -4.90 -4.47 -4.39
C CYS A 11 -3.39 -4.51 -4.46
N TYR A 12 -2.77 -3.43 -4.00
CA TYR A 12 -1.32 -3.38 -3.90
C TYR A 12 -0.95 -3.21 -2.44
N VAL A 13 -0.04 -4.04 -1.99
CA VAL A 13 0.38 -4.06 -0.59
C VAL A 13 1.75 -3.40 -0.52
N ILE A 14 1.83 -2.33 0.25
CA ILE A 14 3.08 -1.60 0.46
C ILE A 14 3.54 -1.94 1.86
N LEU A 15 4.68 -2.59 1.97
CA LEU A 15 5.27 -2.96 3.25
C LEU A 15 6.37 -1.98 3.55
N LEU A 16 6.25 -1.30 4.70
CA LEU A 16 7.22 -0.29 5.12
C LEU A 16 8.08 -0.89 6.21
N SER A 17 9.38 -0.83 6.02
CA SER A 17 10.35 -1.40 6.95
C SER A 17 11.31 -0.32 7.42
N PRO A 18 11.84 -0.43 8.64
CA PRO A 18 12.76 0.57 9.15
C PRO A 18 14.07 0.56 8.39
N THR A 19 14.76 1.68 8.41
CA THR A 19 16.08 1.82 7.83
C THR A 19 17.03 2.29 8.92
N GLU A 20 18.30 2.43 8.57
CA GLU A 20 19.28 2.97 9.50
C GLU A 20 19.04 4.44 9.81
N GLN A 21 18.21 5.11 9.00
CA GLN A 21 17.91 6.51 9.19
C GLN A 21 16.56 6.72 9.88
N ASP A 22 16.11 5.75 10.61
CA ASP A 22 14.80 5.79 11.24
C ASP A 22 14.78 6.83 12.36
N ARG A 23 14.37 8.06 12.01
CA ARG A 23 14.13 9.11 13.00
C ARG A 23 12.66 9.50 12.94
N ARG A 24 12.02 9.39 14.05
CA ARG A 24 10.59 9.66 14.19
C ARG A 24 10.36 11.12 14.45
N ASP A 25 10.58 11.91 13.47
CA ASP A 25 10.37 13.33 13.50
C ASP A 25 8.89 13.60 13.32
N MET A 26 8.30 14.42 14.20
CA MET A 26 6.86 14.67 14.12
C MET A 26 6.45 15.30 12.80
N GLU A 27 7.33 16.10 12.20
CA GLU A 27 7.01 16.71 10.92
C GLU A 27 6.86 15.67 9.83
N ILE A 28 7.75 14.67 9.85
CA ILE A 28 7.68 13.58 8.88
C ILE A 28 6.44 12.74 9.12
N ILE A 29 6.13 12.49 10.40
CA ILE A 29 4.93 11.70 10.74
C ILE A 29 3.69 12.42 10.24
N ARG A 30 3.60 13.74 10.46
CA ARG A 30 2.44 14.48 10.00
C ARG A 30 2.32 14.47 8.48
N ALA A 31 3.46 14.57 7.79
CA ALA A 31 3.44 14.53 6.34
C ALA A 31 2.97 13.18 5.83
N HIS A 32 3.41 12.10 6.50
CA HIS A 32 2.96 10.75 6.16
C HIS A 32 1.45 10.62 6.36
N VAL A 33 0.94 11.16 7.47
CA VAL A 33 -0.50 11.09 7.74
C VAL A 33 -1.27 11.85 6.65
N ARG A 34 -0.78 13.01 6.24
CA ARG A 34 -1.44 13.76 5.16
C ARG A 34 -1.46 12.96 3.87
N HIS A 35 -0.38 12.25 3.57
CA HIS A 35 -0.31 11.38 2.40
C HIS A 35 -1.41 10.31 2.47
N LEU A 36 -1.59 9.68 3.63
CA LEU A 36 -2.64 8.68 3.80
C LEU A 36 -4.02 9.28 3.68
N GLN A 37 -4.21 10.49 4.22
CA GLN A 37 -5.51 11.15 4.13
C GLN A 37 -5.86 11.48 2.68
N GLU A 38 -4.87 11.82 1.88
CA GLU A 38 -5.14 12.08 0.46
C GLU A 38 -5.52 10.82 -0.27
N LEU A 39 -4.88 9.70 0.06
CA LEU A 39 -5.26 8.43 -0.54
C LEU A 39 -6.67 8.03 -0.12
N GLU A 40 -7.04 8.35 1.11
CA GLU A 40 -8.39 8.07 1.56
C GLU A 40 -9.39 8.91 0.80
N ARG A 41 -9.09 10.20 0.61
CA ARG A 41 -10.00 11.08 -0.11
C ARG A 41 -10.18 10.67 -1.55
N SER A 42 -9.15 10.14 -2.18
CA SER A 42 -9.23 9.71 -3.57
C SER A 42 -9.89 8.34 -3.72
N GLY A 43 -10.20 7.68 -2.60
CA GLY A 43 -10.80 6.35 -2.65
C GLY A 43 -9.79 5.24 -2.86
N GLN A 44 -8.51 5.54 -2.79
CA GLN A 44 -7.48 4.54 -3.07
C GLN A 44 -7.01 3.79 -1.84
N LEU A 45 -7.22 4.34 -0.65
CA LEU A 45 -6.77 3.69 0.58
C LEU A 45 -7.76 2.62 1.00
N VAL A 46 -7.28 1.39 1.17
CA VAL A 46 -8.12 0.30 1.63
C VAL A 46 -7.92 0.11 3.12
N LEU A 47 -6.71 -0.15 3.55
CA LEU A 47 -6.35 -0.36 4.95
C LEU A 47 -4.92 0.10 5.15
N CYS A 48 -4.60 0.56 6.35
CA CYS A 48 -3.22 0.88 6.67
C CYS A 48 -3.04 0.87 8.18
N GLY A 49 -1.81 0.74 8.61
CA GLY A 49 -1.50 0.83 10.02
C GLY A 49 -0.10 0.33 10.32
N PRO A 50 0.40 0.71 11.50
CA PRO A 50 1.69 0.19 11.97
C PRO A 50 1.52 -1.21 12.52
N PHE A 51 2.60 -2.00 12.47
CA PHE A 51 2.59 -3.28 13.14
C PHE A 51 2.81 -3.06 14.64
N SER A 52 2.17 -3.87 15.45
CA SER A 52 2.29 -3.73 16.90
C SER A 52 3.50 -4.46 17.47
N ASP A 53 4.03 -5.41 16.70
CA ASP A 53 5.11 -6.28 17.19
C ASP A 53 6.36 -6.16 16.34
N TYR A 54 6.45 -5.14 15.49
CA TYR A 54 7.58 -4.99 14.57
C TYR A 54 7.63 -3.54 14.13
N PRO A 55 8.83 -2.92 14.07
CA PRO A 55 8.91 -1.55 13.58
C PRO A 55 8.67 -1.52 12.08
N GLY A 56 7.57 -0.89 11.70
CA GLY A 56 7.16 -0.83 10.31
C GLY A 56 5.66 -0.85 10.23
N GLY A 57 5.14 -0.96 9.02
CA GLY A 57 3.71 -0.95 8.84
C GLY A 57 3.35 -1.40 7.44
N MET A 58 2.06 -1.27 7.14
CA MET A 58 1.54 -1.75 5.87
C MET A 58 0.47 -0.80 5.39
N VAL A 59 0.48 -0.53 4.08
CA VAL A 59 -0.54 0.29 3.43
C VAL A 59 -1.07 -0.52 2.26
N ILE A 60 -2.37 -0.71 2.22
CA ILE A 60 -3.01 -1.45 1.13
C ILE A 60 -3.83 -0.47 0.33
N ILE A 61 -3.58 -0.41 -0.98
CA ILE A 61 -4.21 0.57 -1.85
C ILE A 61 -4.78 -0.09 -3.10
N ARG A 62 -5.67 0.64 -3.74
CA ARG A 62 -6.11 0.37 -5.10
C ARG A 62 -5.45 1.38 -6.01
N ALA A 63 -5.10 0.94 -7.20
CA ALA A 63 -4.48 1.80 -8.19
C ALA A 63 -4.82 1.26 -9.57
N ALA A 64 -4.70 2.10 -10.57
CA ALA A 64 -5.03 1.71 -11.93
C ALA A 64 -4.00 0.74 -12.50
N SER A 65 -2.78 0.75 -11.96
CA SER A 65 -1.71 -0.10 -12.46
C SER A 65 -0.67 -0.25 -11.37
N ARG A 66 0.21 -1.23 -11.58
CA ARG A 66 1.34 -1.38 -10.67
C ARG A 66 2.23 -0.15 -10.70
N GLU A 67 2.38 0.45 -11.88
CA GLU A 67 3.21 1.66 -11.99
C GLU A 67 2.66 2.79 -11.15
N GLU A 68 1.33 2.95 -11.13
CA GLU A 68 0.74 3.96 -10.28
C GLU A 68 0.98 3.63 -8.81
N ALA A 69 0.85 2.37 -8.44
CA ALA A 69 1.08 1.97 -7.05
C ALA A 69 2.51 2.25 -6.61
N VAL A 70 3.48 2.04 -7.51
CA VAL A 70 4.88 2.36 -7.22
C VAL A 70 5.02 3.87 -6.96
N ARG A 71 4.41 4.68 -7.81
CA ARG A 71 4.50 6.14 -7.63
C ARG A 71 3.89 6.57 -6.30
N ILE A 72 2.79 5.94 -5.91
CA ILE A 72 2.16 6.25 -4.63
C ILE A 72 3.10 5.89 -3.49
N ALA A 73 3.70 4.71 -3.53
CA ALA A 73 4.62 4.29 -2.47
C ALA A 73 5.81 5.25 -2.38
N GLU A 74 6.31 5.68 -3.54
CA GLU A 74 7.52 6.50 -3.55
C GLU A 74 7.26 7.95 -3.20
N ARG A 75 5.99 8.37 -3.16
CA ARG A 75 5.63 9.73 -2.71
C ARG A 75 5.47 9.82 -1.20
N ASP A 76 5.38 8.68 -0.51
CA ASP A 76 5.19 8.68 0.94
C ASP A 76 6.40 9.36 1.60
N PRO A 77 6.17 10.36 2.44
CA PRO A 77 7.28 11.02 3.13
C PRO A 77 8.16 10.09 3.95
N TYR A 78 7.62 8.97 4.42
CA TYR A 78 8.45 7.97 5.09
C TYR A 78 9.50 7.40 4.13
N VAL A 79 9.15 7.30 2.86
CA VAL A 79 10.05 6.76 1.85
C VAL A 79 10.96 7.86 1.30
N THR A 80 10.39 9.04 1.01
CA THR A 80 11.20 10.11 0.41
C THR A 80 12.28 10.61 1.36
N THR A 81 12.04 10.54 2.67
CA THR A 81 13.03 10.97 3.65
C THR A 81 13.98 9.86 4.04
N GLY A 82 13.73 8.63 3.59
CA GLY A 82 14.61 7.51 3.84
C GLY A 82 14.44 6.84 5.18
N ILE A 83 13.46 7.23 6.00
CA ILE A 83 13.29 6.57 7.29
C ILE A 83 12.61 5.21 7.16
N ARG A 84 11.99 4.95 6.01
CA ARG A 84 11.42 3.63 5.72
C ARG A 84 11.82 3.24 4.31
N SER A 85 12.09 1.98 4.12
CA SER A 85 12.14 1.39 2.79
C SER A 85 10.79 0.73 2.53
N TYR A 86 10.53 0.37 1.28
CA TYR A 86 9.25 -0.26 0.98
C TYR A 86 9.44 -1.44 0.04
N GLU A 87 8.52 -2.37 0.16
CA GLU A 87 8.32 -3.44 -0.81
C GLU A 87 6.89 -3.36 -1.27
N LEU A 88 6.65 -3.66 -2.53
CA LEU A 88 5.31 -3.60 -3.08
C LEU A 88 4.95 -4.96 -3.65
N ARG A 89 3.76 -5.44 -3.28
CA ARG A 89 3.23 -6.70 -3.79
C ARG A 89 1.92 -6.45 -4.49
N THR A 90 1.73 -7.10 -5.61
CA THR A 90 0.44 -7.14 -6.27
C THR A 90 -0.34 -8.29 -5.63
N TRP A 91 -1.51 -7.97 -5.08
CA TRP A 91 -2.27 -8.92 -4.28
C TRP A 91 -3.58 -9.23 -4.97
N GLY A 92 -3.72 -10.47 -5.41
CA GLY A 92 -4.97 -10.94 -5.98
C GLY A 92 -5.86 -11.43 -4.87
N LEU A 93 -7.01 -10.80 -4.74
CA LEU A 93 -7.90 -11.08 -3.62
C LEU A 93 -8.69 -12.35 -3.85
N SER A 94 -8.81 -13.16 -2.80
CA SER A 94 -9.65 -14.35 -2.82
C SER A 94 -10.93 -14.05 -2.08
N HIS A 95 -12.06 -14.42 -2.66
CA HIS A 95 -13.36 -14.22 -2.03
C HIS A 95 -14.35 -15.18 -2.66
N ALA A 96 -15.57 -15.16 -2.15
CA ALA A 96 -16.57 -16.13 -2.61
C ALA A 96 -16.84 -16.00 -4.10
N GLY A 97 -16.78 -14.78 -4.64
CA GLY A 97 -17.08 -14.56 -6.04
C GLY A 97 -16.11 -15.23 -6.99
N ASN A 98 -14.88 -15.46 -6.56
CA ASN A 98 -13.89 -16.17 -7.37
C ASN A 98 -13.48 -17.47 -6.71
N ARG A 99 -14.33 -18.00 -5.81
CA ARG A 99 -14.13 -19.27 -5.14
C ARG A 99 -12.83 -19.32 -4.37
N HIS A 100 -12.42 -18.16 -3.85
CA HIS A 100 -11.23 -18.02 -3.01
C HIS A 100 -9.95 -18.40 -3.74
N MET A 101 -9.93 -18.19 -5.06
CA MET A 101 -8.77 -18.59 -5.84
C MET A 101 -7.84 -17.46 -6.22
N GLY A 102 -8.26 -16.21 -5.99
CA GLY A 102 -7.41 -15.09 -6.30
C GLY A 102 -7.07 -15.03 -7.78
N ILE A 103 -5.95 -14.38 -8.10
CA ILE A 103 -5.53 -14.28 -9.49
C ILE A 103 -4.71 -15.48 -9.92
N ALA A 104 -4.39 -16.36 -9.00
CA ALA A 104 -3.61 -17.54 -9.35
C ALA A 104 -4.50 -18.62 -9.94
N ALA A 105 -5.77 -18.35 -10.07
CA ALA A 105 -6.71 -19.35 -10.51
C ALA A 105 -6.45 -19.82 -11.92
N GLU A 106 -5.75 -19.03 -12.72
CA GLU A 106 -5.47 -19.48 -14.04
C GLU A 106 -4.28 -20.36 -14.07
#